data_14c3c6ddb6ad7434a338edda1c059106
#
_entry.id   14c3c6ddb6ad7434a338edda1c059106
#
_cell.length_a   1.000
_cell.length_b   1.000
_cell.length_c   1.000
_cell.angle_alpha   90.00
_cell.angle_beta   90.00
_cell.angle_gamma   90.00
#
_symmetry.space_group_name_H-M   'P 1'
#
loop_
_entity.id
_entity.type
_entity.pdbx_description
1 polymer ?
#
loop_
_entity_poly.entity_id
_entity_poly.type
_entity_poly.pdbx_seq_one_letter_code
_entity_poly.pdbx_strand_id
1 'polypeptide(L)'
;MATPAFSTSLDPITGFEDLRDLTHPRHALTQFYRAFNTRDMVLMRQNWSPSEEISMNDPLGGSKRGWPEIRRAYEQLFAGPARTTVEFFNYSLHVHGEVFFAVGRERGRLETLKTISDFTFRTTRIFRFLDRHWRQVHHHGSIDDPALLDLYQCTMHSQAHEQLLVPAPPHLCC
;
A
#
# COMPACT_ATOMS: atom_id res chain seq x y z
N MET A 1 7.56 27.16 -24.72
CA MET A 1 7.50 26.38 -23.48
C MET A 1 6.08 25.81 -23.39
N ALA A 2 5.91 24.52 -23.61
CA ALA A 2 4.59 23.90 -23.54
C ALA A 2 4.23 23.69 -22.06
N THR A 3 3.09 24.23 -21.64
CA THR A 3 2.51 24.02 -20.31
C THR A 3 2.17 22.52 -20.20
N PRO A 4 2.62 21.81 -19.15
CA PRO A 4 2.21 20.42 -18.97
C PRO A 4 0.70 20.36 -18.77
N ALA A 5 0.01 19.62 -19.62
CA ALA A 5 -1.41 19.37 -19.48
C ALA A 5 -1.64 18.58 -18.19
N PHE A 6 -2.25 19.22 -17.20
CA PHE A 6 -2.79 18.53 -16.04
C PHE A 6 -3.96 17.66 -16.51
N SER A 7 -3.74 16.35 -16.59
CA SER A 7 -4.84 15.40 -16.85
C SER A 7 -5.69 15.33 -15.58
N THR A 8 -6.81 16.04 -15.60
CA THR A 8 -7.81 16.02 -14.53
C THR A 8 -8.67 14.75 -14.65
N SER A 9 -8.86 14.07 -13.52
CA SER A 9 -9.76 12.92 -13.32
C SER A 9 -9.41 11.67 -14.14
N LEU A 10 -8.33 11.05 -13.77
CA LEU A 10 -8.07 9.66 -14.15
C LEU A 10 -9.02 8.75 -13.36
N ASP A 11 -9.55 7.71 -14.03
CA ASP A 11 -10.35 6.68 -13.35
C ASP A 11 -9.58 6.09 -12.17
N PRO A 12 -10.26 5.77 -11.06
CA PRO A 12 -9.62 5.14 -9.90
C PRO A 12 -8.79 3.90 -10.31
N ILE A 13 -7.74 3.65 -9.57
CA ILE A 13 -6.91 2.44 -9.72
C ILE A 13 -7.30 1.50 -8.59
N THR A 14 -7.90 0.36 -8.96
CA THR A 14 -8.46 -0.63 -8.04
C THR A 14 -7.58 -1.88 -7.90
N GLY A 15 -6.64 -2.07 -8.83
CA GLY A 15 -5.84 -3.28 -8.95
C GLY A 15 -6.46 -4.35 -9.85
N PHE A 16 -7.66 -4.14 -10.39
CA PHE A 16 -8.33 -5.07 -11.32
C PHE A 16 -8.12 -4.72 -12.80
N GLU A 17 -7.50 -3.58 -13.08
CA GLU A 17 -7.15 -3.14 -14.43
C GLU A 17 -6.11 -4.08 -15.05
N ASP A 18 -5.94 -3.97 -16.36
CA ASP A 18 -4.97 -4.75 -17.11
C ASP A 18 -3.51 -4.45 -16.70
N LEU A 19 -2.67 -5.49 -16.63
CA LEU A 19 -1.25 -5.42 -16.27
C LEU A 19 -0.31 -5.79 -17.43
N ARG A 20 -0.77 -5.73 -18.67
CA ARG A 20 0.01 -6.19 -19.82
C ARG A 20 1.32 -5.44 -20.06
N ASP A 21 1.43 -4.19 -19.60
CA ASP A 21 2.60 -3.36 -19.89
C ASP A 21 3.09 -2.60 -18.63
N LEU A 22 4.04 -3.20 -17.92
CA LEU A 22 4.66 -2.58 -16.73
C LEU A 22 5.67 -1.45 -17.08
N THR A 23 5.86 -1.14 -18.36
CA THR A 23 6.59 0.07 -18.79
C THR A 23 5.73 1.32 -18.70
N HIS A 24 4.40 1.16 -18.54
CA HIS A 24 3.49 2.28 -18.35
C HIS A 24 3.30 2.59 -16.86
N PRO A 25 3.48 3.84 -16.39
CA PRO A 25 3.38 4.21 -14.97
C PRO A 25 2.10 3.74 -14.28
N ARG A 26 0.94 3.86 -14.96
CA ARG A 26 -0.35 3.45 -14.40
C ARG A 26 -0.40 1.96 -14.09
N HIS A 27 0.22 1.11 -14.93
CA HIS A 27 0.24 -0.34 -14.68
C HIS A 27 1.10 -0.71 -13.47
N ALA A 28 2.16 0.04 -13.17
CA ALA A 28 2.94 -0.17 -11.95
C ALA A 28 2.13 0.18 -10.68
N LEU A 29 1.30 1.22 -10.74
CA LEU A 29 0.33 1.52 -9.67
C LEU A 29 -0.73 0.41 -9.56
N THR A 30 -1.34 -0.01 -10.67
CA THR A 30 -2.30 -1.12 -10.70
C THR A 30 -1.68 -2.40 -10.10
N GLN A 31 -0.42 -2.71 -10.41
CA GLN A 31 0.27 -3.86 -9.83
C GLN A 31 0.36 -3.77 -8.31
N PHE A 32 0.67 -2.57 -7.77
CA PHE A 32 0.70 -2.37 -6.33
C PHE A 32 -0.67 -2.63 -5.68
N TYR A 33 -1.74 -1.99 -6.20
CA TYR A 33 -3.09 -2.15 -5.63
C TYR A 33 -3.62 -3.58 -5.78
N ARG A 34 -3.27 -4.28 -6.87
CA ARG A 34 -3.56 -5.71 -7.01
C ARG A 34 -2.85 -6.51 -5.92
N ALA A 35 -1.54 -6.35 -5.78
CA ALA A 35 -0.77 -7.07 -4.76
C ALA A 35 -1.33 -6.84 -3.35
N PHE A 36 -1.71 -5.60 -3.05
CA PHE A 36 -2.28 -5.24 -1.76
C PHE A 36 -3.66 -5.88 -1.54
N ASN A 37 -4.59 -5.70 -2.48
CA ASN A 37 -5.97 -6.16 -2.36
C ASN A 37 -6.11 -7.69 -2.40
N THR A 38 -5.19 -8.37 -3.09
CA THR A 38 -5.14 -9.85 -3.13
C THR A 38 -4.20 -10.46 -2.08
N ARG A 39 -3.50 -9.63 -1.29
CA ARG A 39 -2.50 -10.04 -0.29
C ARG A 39 -1.36 -10.87 -0.90
N ASP A 40 -0.99 -10.56 -2.13
CA ASP A 40 0.04 -11.27 -2.87
C ASP A 40 1.44 -10.69 -2.58
N MET A 41 2.19 -11.36 -1.69
CA MET A 41 3.55 -10.95 -1.34
C MET A 41 4.56 -11.13 -2.47
N VAL A 42 4.30 -12.03 -3.41
CA VAL A 42 5.19 -12.23 -4.59
C VAL A 42 5.05 -11.01 -5.51
N LEU A 43 3.81 -10.65 -5.83
CA LEU A 43 3.52 -9.48 -6.64
C LEU A 43 3.96 -8.18 -5.95
N MET A 44 3.77 -8.08 -4.62
CA MET A 44 4.24 -6.95 -3.82
C MET A 44 5.77 -6.79 -3.93
N ARG A 45 6.52 -7.88 -3.80
CA ARG A 45 7.98 -7.87 -3.96
C ARG A 45 8.41 -7.44 -5.36
N GLN A 46 7.69 -7.85 -6.38
CA GLN A 46 7.96 -7.45 -7.77
C GLN A 46 7.70 -5.95 -8.01
N ASN A 47 6.77 -5.35 -7.31
CA ASN A 47 6.46 -3.93 -7.44
C ASN A 47 7.52 -3.03 -6.80
N TRP A 48 8.11 -3.43 -5.67
CA TRP A 48 9.15 -2.68 -4.99
C TRP A 48 10.53 -2.87 -5.62
N SER A 49 11.34 -1.80 -5.60
CA SER A 49 12.75 -1.86 -6.03
C SER A 49 13.55 -2.84 -5.16
N PRO A 50 14.55 -3.52 -5.73
CA PRO A 50 15.49 -4.34 -4.95
C PRO A 50 16.50 -3.53 -4.13
N SER A 51 16.57 -2.19 -4.31
CA SER A 51 17.51 -1.31 -3.62
C SER A 51 17.29 -1.27 -2.11
N GLU A 52 18.35 -1.08 -1.35
CA GLU A 52 18.33 -0.82 0.10
C GLU A 52 17.79 0.58 0.45
N GLU A 53 17.76 1.51 -0.52
CA GLU A 53 17.33 2.90 -0.33
C GLU A 53 15.82 3.08 -0.31
N ILE A 54 15.03 2.03 -0.52
CA ILE A 54 13.58 2.12 -0.50
C ILE A 54 13.06 2.44 0.90
N SER A 55 11.95 3.18 0.95
CA SER A 55 11.34 3.57 2.22
C SER A 55 9.82 3.63 2.17
N MET A 56 9.19 3.43 3.32
CA MET A 56 7.76 3.52 3.48
C MET A 56 7.40 4.22 4.79
N ASN A 57 6.57 5.24 4.69
CA ASN A 57 5.89 5.88 5.81
C ASN A 57 4.42 5.53 5.71
N ASP A 58 3.95 4.63 6.54
CA ASP A 58 2.55 4.21 6.54
C ASP A 58 1.67 5.09 7.46
N PRO A 59 0.34 5.03 7.30
CA PRO A 59 -0.57 5.87 8.10
C PRO A 59 -0.56 5.58 9.61
N LEU A 60 -0.02 4.44 10.04
CA LEU A 60 0.12 4.11 11.47
C LEU A 60 1.28 4.84 12.14
N GLY A 61 2.17 5.42 11.34
CA GLY A 61 3.37 6.12 11.78
C GLY A 61 4.63 5.26 11.70
N GLY A 62 5.76 5.95 11.88
CA GLY A 62 7.07 5.34 11.73
C GLY A 62 7.55 5.26 10.28
N SER A 63 8.85 5.06 10.13
CA SER A 63 9.51 4.90 8.84
C SER A 63 10.11 3.52 8.74
N LYS A 64 9.86 2.83 7.64
CA LYS A 64 10.43 1.54 7.31
C LYS A 64 11.44 1.72 6.20
N ARG A 65 12.62 1.10 6.32
CA ARG A 65 13.73 1.24 5.39
C ARG A 65 14.16 -0.13 4.87
N GLY A 66 14.41 -0.19 3.57
CA GLY A 66 14.78 -1.42 2.89
C GLY A 66 13.65 -2.46 2.84
N TRP A 67 13.83 -3.45 1.98
CA TRP A 67 12.82 -4.47 1.78
C TRP A 67 12.50 -5.32 3.02
N PRO A 68 13.46 -5.68 3.89
CA PRO A 68 13.16 -6.52 5.05
C PRO A 68 12.11 -5.90 6.00
N GLU A 69 12.19 -4.59 6.26
CA GLU A 69 11.22 -3.91 7.13
C GLU A 69 9.86 -3.72 6.44
N ILE A 70 9.87 -3.30 5.16
CA ILE A 70 8.67 -3.14 4.36
C ILE A 70 7.93 -4.47 4.20
N ARG A 71 8.67 -5.54 3.90
CA ARG A 71 8.13 -6.89 3.80
C ARG A 71 7.43 -7.31 5.09
N ARG A 72 8.11 -7.15 6.24
CA ARG A 72 7.54 -7.51 7.55
C ARG A 72 6.23 -6.77 7.82
N ALA A 73 6.15 -5.48 7.48
CA ALA A 73 4.94 -4.70 7.65
C ALA A 73 3.76 -5.25 6.81
N TYR A 74 4.00 -5.60 5.54
CA TYR A 74 2.96 -6.21 4.71
C TYR A 74 2.61 -7.63 5.16
N GLU A 75 3.59 -8.45 5.54
CA GLU A 75 3.33 -9.81 6.05
C GLU A 75 2.44 -9.77 7.31
N GLN A 76 2.73 -8.86 8.24
CA GLN A 76 1.90 -8.67 9.44
C GLN A 76 0.48 -8.22 9.09
N LEU A 77 0.34 -7.23 8.18
CA LEU A 77 -0.95 -6.74 7.72
C LEU A 77 -1.76 -7.86 7.02
N PHE A 78 -1.12 -8.63 6.15
CA PHE A 78 -1.77 -9.67 5.37
C PHE A 78 -2.11 -10.93 6.17
N ALA A 79 -1.32 -11.25 7.21
CA ALA A 79 -1.61 -12.33 8.13
C ALA A 79 -2.73 -11.99 9.12
N GLY A 80 -3.00 -10.70 9.33
CA GLY A 80 -4.02 -10.23 10.25
C GLY A 80 -5.45 -10.65 9.86
N PRO A 81 -6.36 -10.76 10.84
CA PRO A 81 -7.77 -11.13 10.60
C PRO A 81 -8.55 -10.04 9.85
N ALA A 82 -8.11 -8.78 9.96
CA ALA A 82 -8.74 -7.68 9.25
C ALA A 82 -8.45 -7.74 7.76
N ARG A 83 -9.48 -7.53 6.95
CA ARG A 83 -9.35 -7.38 5.52
C ARG A 83 -9.40 -5.90 5.14
N THR A 84 -8.36 -5.45 4.47
CA THR A 84 -8.28 -4.09 3.95
C THR A 84 -8.30 -4.14 2.43
N THR A 85 -9.23 -3.39 1.82
CA THR A 85 -9.24 -3.16 0.38
C THR A 85 -9.09 -1.67 0.11
N VAL A 86 -8.35 -1.31 -0.93
CA VAL A 86 -7.98 0.08 -1.23
C VAL A 86 -8.08 0.35 -2.72
N GLU A 87 -8.49 1.55 -3.08
CA GLU A 87 -8.34 2.10 -4.42
C GLU A 87 -7.67 3.48 -4.36
N PHE A 88 -6.96 3.83 -5.41
CA PHE A 88 -6.29 5.13 -5.56
C PHE A 88 -7.12 6.02 -6.48
N PHE A 89 -7.50 7.18 -5.99
CA PHE A 89 -8.40 8.09 -6.70
C PHE A 89 -7.97 9.55 -6.54
N ASN A 90 -8.54 10.42 -7.33
CA ASN A 90 -8.25 11.87 -7.33
C ASN A 90 -6.72 12.11 -7.30
N TYR A 91 -6.03 11.56 -8.29
CA TYR A 91 -4.59 11.57 -8.35
C TYR A 91 -4.06 12.25 -9.61
N SER A 92 -2.81 12.66 -9.53
CA SER A 92 -2.00 13.12 -10.65
C SER A 92 -0.75 12.25 -10.82
N LEU A 93 -0.32 12.07 -12.07
CA LEU A 93 0.91 11.38 -12.44
C LEU A 93 1.88 12.37 -13.04
N HIS A 94 3.12 12.34 -12.56
CA HIS A 94 4.19 13.21 -13.01
C HIS A 94 5.40 12.34 -13.40
N VAL A 95 5.77 12.39 -14.68
CA VAL A 95 6.89 11.60 -15.22
C VAL A 95 8.04 12.52 -15.59
N HIS A 96 9.22 12.24 -15.05
CA HIS A 96 10.45 13.00 -15.30
C HIS A 96 11.62 12.02 -15.54
N GLY A 97 11.90 11.73 -16.81
CA GLY A 97 12.93 10.78 -17.18
C GLY A 97 12.64 9.39 -16.60
N GLU A 98 13.56 8.87 -15.80
CA GLU A 98 13.46 7.55 -15.17
C GLU A 98 12.77 7.57 -13.80
N VAL A 99 12.08 8.64 -13.45
CA VAL A 99 11.30 8.76 -12.21
C VAL A 99 9.88 9.17 -12.55
N PHE A 100 8.91 8.54 -11.92
CA PHE A 100 7.58 9.13 -11.81
C PHE A 100 7.12 9.16 -10.35
N PHE A 101 6.25 10.10 -10.06
CA PHE A 101 5.53 10.10 -8.80
C PHE A 101 4.04 10.30 -9.05
N ALA A 102 3.25 9.69 -8.16
CA ALA A 102 1.81 9.83 -8.12
C ALA A 102 1.41 10.45 -6.78
N VAL A 103 0.61 11.50 -6.84
CA VAL A 103 0.06 12.17 -5.65
C VAL A 103 -1.45 12.12 -5.74
N GLY A 104 -2.10 11.66 -4.67
CA GLY A 104 -3.56 11.52 -4.65
C GLY A 104 -4.07 11.04 -3.32
N ARG A 105 -5.20 10.38 -3.36
CA ARG A 105 -5.87 9.82 -2.18
C ARG A 105 -6.12 8.33 -2.36
N GLU A 106 -6.02 7.61 -1.27
CA GLU A 106 -6.54 6.25 -1.16
C GLU A 106 -7.84 6.29 -0.38
N ARG A 107 -8.82 5.56 -0.82
CA ARG A 107 -10.00 5.23 -0.03
C ARG A 107 -10.17 3.72 0.01
N GLY A 108 -10.70 3.23 1.09
CA GLY A 108 -10.84 1.80 1.25
C GLY A 108 -11.73 1.45 2.41
N ARG A 109 -11.79 0.14 2.63
CA ARG A 109 -12.58 -0.47 3.67
C ARG A 109 -11.72 -1.41 4.49
N LEU A 110 -11.86 -1.28 5.80
CA LEU A 110 -11.27 -2.19 6.78
C LEU A 110 -12.41 -3.05 7.36
N GLU A 111 -12.36 -4.33 7.10
CA GLU A 111 -13.33 -5.31 7.61
C GLU A 111 -12.68 -6.18 8.68
N THR A 112 -13.28 -6.23 9.83
CA THR A 112 -12.96 -7.13 10.94
C THR A 112 -14.13 -8.06 11.19
N LEU A 113 -13.99 -9.02 12.12
CA LEU A 113 -15.11 -9.87 12.54
C LEU A 113 -16.27 -9.09 13.18
N LYS A 114 -16.00 -7.87 13.68
CA LYS A 114 -16.97 -7.09 14.47
C LYS A 114 -17.39 -5.78 13.80
N THR A 115 -16.55 -5.23 12.92
CA THR A 115 -16.75 -3.87 12.39
C THR A 115 -16.38 -3.79 10.92
N ILE A 116 -17.04 -2.89 10.22
CA ILE A 116 -16.65 -2.41 8.90
C ILE A 116 -16.44 -0.90 9.03
N SER A 117 -15.29 -0.41 8.61
CA SER A 117 -14.94 1.01 8.66
C SER A 117 -14.36 1.45 7.33
N ASP A 118 -14.88 2.54 6.79
CA ASP A 118 -14.31 3.19 5.61
C ASP A 118 -13.21 4.17 6.05
N PHE A 119 -12.18 4.34 5.21
CA PHE A 119 -11.08 5.26 5.48
C PHE A 119 -10.62 5.98 4.21
N THR A 120 -9.93 7.10 4.41
CA THR A 120 -9.31 7.86 3.33
C THR A 120 -7.95 8.37 3.78
N PHE A 121 -6.93 8.17 2.95
CA PHE A 121 -5.55 8.61 3.18
C PHE A 121 -5.10 9.58 2.10
N ARG A 122 -4.20 10.50 2.44
CA ARG A 122 -3.36 11.18 1.46
C ARG A 122 -2.19 10.28 1.13
N THR A 123 -1.87 10.16 -0.13
CA THR A 123 -0.86 9.19 -0.57
C THR A 123 0.04 9.79 -1.64
N THR A 124 1.33 9.59 -1.45
CA THR A 124 2.37 9.84 -2.46
C THR A 124 3.15 8.56 -2.70
N ARG A 125 3.35 8.21 -3.98
CA ARG A 125 4.15 7.08 -4.40
C ARG A 125 5.18 7.52 -5.42
N ILE A 126 6.44 7.08 -5.23
CA ILE A 126 7.55 7.40 -6.12
C ILE A 126 8.09 6.09 -6.69
N PHE A 127 8.32 6.10 -8.01
CA PHE A 127 8.82 4.96 -8.75
C PHE A 127 10.03 5.35 -9.57
N ARG A 128 10.96 4.41 -9.77
CA ARG A 128 12.07 4.50 -10.71
C ARG A 128 11.94 3.46 -11.80
N PHE A 129 12.37 3.83 -13.01
CA PHE A 129 12.43 2.91 -14.13
C PHE A 129 13.73 2.11 -14.07
N LEU A 130 13.64 0.82 -13.77
CA LEU A 130 14.76 -0.09 -13.57
C LEU A 130 14.49 -1.39 -14.33
N ASP A 131 15.46 -1.86 -15.12
CA ASP A 131 15.36 -3.10 -15.88
C ASP A 131 14.06 -3.21 -16.71
N ARG A 132 13.71 -2.12 -17.41
CA ARG A 132 12.49 -1.97 -18.23
C ARG A 132 11.17 -2.07 -17.46
N HIS A 133 11.19 -1.84 -16.13
CA HIS A 133 9.99 -1.83 -15.29
C HIS A 133 10.01 -0.65 -14.33
N TRP A 134 8.85 -0.12 -14.04
CA TRP A 134 8.69 0.83 -12.95
C TRP A 134 8.67 0.10 -11.62
N ARG A 135 9.58 0.47 -10.72
CA ARG A 135 9.72 -0.10 -9.38
C ARG A 135 9.50 0.98 -8.33
N GLN A 136 8.65 0.70 -7.35
CA GLN A 136 8.38 1.62 -6.25
C GLN A 136 9.62 1.78 -5.39
N VAL A 137 9.99 3.03 -5.09
CA VAL A 137 11.14 3.36 -4.23
C VAL A 137 10.69 4.07 -2.96
N HIS A 138 9.54 4.73 -2.99
CA HIS A 138 8.99 5.37 -1.79
C HIS A 138 7.46 5.33 -1.77
N HIS A 139 6.91 5.19 -0.58
CA HIS A 139 5.50 5.38 -0.28
C HIS A 139 5.36 6.24 0.97
N HIS A 140 4.48 7.24 0.90
CA HIS A 140 4.03 8.01 2.04
C HIS A 140 2.49 8.00 2.06
N GLY A 141 1.92 7.50 3.15
CA GLY A 141 0.49 7.58 3.45
C GLY A 141 0.27 8.33 4.77
N SER A 142 -0.76 9.17 4.82
CA SER A 142 -1.14 9.88 6.04
C SER A 142 -2.65 10.08 6.14
N ILE A 143 -3.17 10.01 7.37
CA ILE A 143 -4.56 10.33 7.71
C ILE A 143 -4.60 11.79 8.13
N ASP A 144 -5.54 12.55 7.57
CA ASP A 144 -5.72 13.99 7.86
C ASP A 144 -6.89 14.27 8.84
N ASP A 145 -7.70 13.27 9.14
CA ASP A 145 -8.74 13.33 10.16
C ASP A 145 -8.24 12.69 11.46
N PRO A 146 -8.06 13.47 12.56
CA PRO A 146 -7.56 12.94 13.84
C PRO A 146 -8.44 11.83 14.42
N ALA A 147 -9.76 11.94 14.33
CA ALA A 147 -10.67 10.92 14.85
C ALA A 147 -10.56 9.60 14.07
N LEU A 148 -10.40 9.69 12.75
CA LEU A 148 -10.15 8.54 11.90
C LEU A 148 -8.78 7.92 12.19
N LEU A 149 -7.75 8.73 12.46
CA LEU A 149 -6.42 8.26 12.84
C LEU A 149 -6.47 7.47 14.14
N ASP A 150 -7.12 8.00 15.17
CA ASP A 150 -7.29 7.34 16.46
C ASP A 150 -8.03 6.01 16.31
N LEU A 151 -9.15 6.00 15.57
CA LEU A 151 -9.93 4.79 15.29
C LEU A 151 -9.09 3.74 14.56
N TYR A 152 -8.35 4.14 13.54
CA TYR A 152 -7.51 3.25 12.74
C TYR A 152 -6.37 2.64 13.58
N GLN A 153 -5.70 3.47 14.40
CA GLN A 153 -4.64 3.01 15.30
C GLN A 153 -5.18 2.04 16.35
N CYS A 154 -6.30 2.36 17.00
CA CYS A 154 -6.93 1.48 17.99
C CYS A 154 -7.31 0.12 17.37
N THR A 155 -7.90 0.11 16.17
CA THR A 155 -8.32 -1.11 15.49
C THR A 155 -7.12 -2.00 15.16
N MET A 156 -6.04 -1.41 14.66
CA MET A 156 -4.84 -2.15 14.26
C MET A 156 -4.06 -2.68 15.47
N HIS A 157 -3.98 -1.92 16.57
CA HIS A 157 -3.31 -2.37 17.80
C HIS A 157 -4.09 -3.48 18.54
N SER A 158 -5.42 -3.39 18.57
CA SER A 158 -6.27 -4.41 19.20
C SER A 158 -6.10 -5.78 18.55
N GLN A 159 -5.89 -5.81 17.24
CA GLN A 159 -5.66 -7.05 16.49
C GLN A 159 -4.29 -7.67 16.77
N ALA A 160 -3.26 -6.86 16.98
CA ALA A 160 -1.94 -7.35 17.38
C ALA A 160 -1.99 -8.02 18.76
N HIS A 161 -2.86 -7.55 19.67
CA HIS A 161 -3.05 -8.13 21.00
C HIS A 161 -3.83 -9.43 20.98
N GLU A 162 -4.88 -9.55 20.17
CA GLU A 162 -5.64 -10.80 20.01
C GLU A 162 -4.80 -11.95 19.44
N GLN A 163 -3.84 -11.66 18.56
CA GLN A 163 -2.92 -12.67 18.02
C GLN A 163 -1.94 -13.24 19.06
N LEU A 164 -1.61 -12.46 20.10
CA LEU A 164 -0.74 -12.91 21.19
C LEU A 164 -1.47 -13.76 22.26
N LEU A 165 -2.80 -13.76 22.23
CA LEU A 165 -3.66 -14.47 23.20
C LEU A 165 -4.20 -15.82 22.68
N VAL A 166 -3.82 -16.27 21.49
CA VAL A 166 -4.15 -17.63 21.02
C VAL A 166 -3.32 -18.63 21.84
N PRO A 167 -3.92 -19.43 22.73
CA PRO A 167 -3.18 -20.44 23.50
C PRO A 167 -2.53 -21.43 22.54
N ALA A 168 -1.26 -21.77 22.83
CA ALA A 168 -0.55 -22.83 22.13
C ALA A 168 -1.41 -24.12 22.14
N PRO A 169 -1.46 -24.88 21.04
CA PRO A 169 -2.20 -26.12 21.01
C PRO A 169 -1.67 -27.06 22.13
N PRO A 170 -2.53 -27.79 22.82
CA PRO A 170 -2.10 -28.69 23.87
C PRO A 170 -1.16 -29.74 23.26
N HIS A 171 0.05 -29.77 23.76
CA HIS A 171 1.00 -30.83 23.44
C HIS A 171 0.36 -32.15 23.88
N LEU A 172 0.05 -33.01 22.92
CA LEU A 172 -0.22 -34.41 23.16
C LEU A 172 1.01 -35.02 23.80
N CYS A 173 0.96 -35.22 25.12
CA CYS A 173 1.86 -36.15 25.79
C CYS A 173 1.43 -37.57 25.43
N CYS A 174 2.28 -38.26 24.70
CA CYS A 174 2.35 -39.72 24.73
C CYS A 174 3.27 -40.18 25.85
#